data_24d165ef33d6e7729b4ecd17875cf460
#
_entry.id   24d165ef33d6e7729b4ecd17875cf460
#
_cell.length_a   1.000
_cell.length_b   1.000
_cell.length_c   1.000
_cell.angle_alpha   90.00
_cell.angle_beta   90.00
_cell.angle_gamma   90.00
#
_symmetry.space_group_name_H-M   'P 1'
#
loop_
_entity.id
_entity.type
_entity.pdbx_description
1 polymer ?
#
loop_
_entity_poly.entity_id
_entity_poly.type
_entity_poly.pdbx_seq_one_letter_code
_entity_poly.pdbx_strand_id
1 'polypeptide(L)'
;MVALRIMSLALLLAIAGGVRAHVNDRGMDYRLFKDGVGIPCCSKEDCRPAEKFVETQENGREVVRLLIDGKWITVSREFLIAQPATDGRAHWCGIMLQTGNPRIWRPGTRCIILPPRVL
;
A
#
# COMPACT_ATOMS: atom_id res chain seq x y z
N MET A 1 -33.20 -25.22 -37.06
CA MET A 1 -31.90 -24.57 -37.27
C MET A 1 -31.79 -23.21 -36.57
N VAL A 2 -32.00 -23.19 -35.27
CA VAL A 2 -31.92 -21.94 -34.48
C VAL A 2 -31.03 -22.14 -33.21
N ALA A 3 -30.25 -23.20 -33.17
CA ALA A 3 -29.46 -23.55 -31.96
C ALA A 3 -27.99 -23.06 -31.98
N LEU A 4 -27.55 -22.24 -32.92
CA LEU A 4 -26.11 -21.91 -33.06
C LEU A 4 -25.75 -20.43 -32.80
N ARG A 5 -26.59 -19.65 -32.13
CA ARG A 5 -26.31 -18.22 -31.90
C ARG A 5 -26.22 -17.77 -30.45
N ILE A 6 -26.17 -18.64 -29.49
CA ILE A 6 -26.15 -18.26 -28.05
C ILE A 6 -24.77 -18.46 -27.41
N MET A 7 -23.75 -18.92 -28.10
CA MET A 7 -22.45 -19.22 -27.51
C MET A 7 -21.39 -18.09 -27.59
N SER A 8 -21.71 -16.94 -28.14
CA SER A 8 -20.69 -15.87 -28.31
C SER A 8 -20.74 -14.74 -27.31
N LEU A 9 -21.64 -14.74 -26.34
CA LEU A 9 -21.79 -13.63 -25.40
C LEU A 9 -21.18 -13.86 -24.01
N ALA A 10 -20.71 -15.06 -23.74
CA ALA A 10 -20.16 -15.40 -22.40
C ALA A 10 -18.66 -15.16 -22.24
N LEU A 11 -17.95 -14.83 -23.32
CA LEU A 11 -16.47 -14.71 -23.28
C LEU A 11 -15.95 -13.29 -23.04
N LEU A 12 -16.81 -12.30 -22.98
CA LEU A 12 -16.41 -10.88 -22.85
C LEU A 12 -16.40 -10.36 -21.40
N LEU A 13 -16.85 -11.15 -20.43
CA LEU A 13 -16.93 -10.72 -19.03
C LEU A 13 -15.72 -11.11 -18.18
N ALA A 14 -14.77 -11.86 -18.71
CA ALA A 14 -13.63 -12.36 -17.94
C ALA A 14 -12.42 -11.41 -17.93
N ILE A 15 -12.45 -10.28 -18.64
CA ILE A 15 -11.26 -9.40 -18.79
C ILE A 15 -11.27 -8.20 -17.82
N ALA A 16 -12.35 -7.97 -17.11
CA ALA A 16 -12.48 -6.80 -16.22
C ALA A 16 -11.85 -6.95 -14.82
N GLY A 17 -11.34 -8.13 -14.45
CA GLY A 17 -10.87 -8.42 -13.08
C GLY A 17 -9.41 -8.09 -12.77
N GLY A 18 -8.55 -7.80 -13.79
CA GLY A 18 -7.09 -7.73 -13.60
C GLY A 18 -6.48 -6.35 -13.37
N VAL A 19 -7.22 -5.25 -13.53
CA VAL A 19 -6.65 -3.89 -13.62
C VAL A 19 -6.70 -3.11 -12.30
N ARG A 20 -7.29 -3.66 -11.23
CA ARG A 20 -7.54 -2.91 -9.99
C ARG A 20 -6.61 -3.23 -8.82
N ALA A 21 -5.58 -4.05 -9.00
CA ALA A 21 -4.69 -4.48 -7.91
C ALA A 21 -3.85 -3.34 -7.29
N HIS A 22 -3.69 -2.20 -7.98
CA HIS A 22 -2.91 -1.05 -7.54
C HIS A 22 -3.74 0.15 -7.12
N VAL A 23 -5.05 0.08 -7.29
CA VAL A 23 -5.98 1.15 -6.92
C VAL A 23 -6.76 0.71 -5.70
N ASN A 24 -6.76 1.51 -4.64
CA ASN A 24 -7.46 1.16 -3.41
C ASN A 24 -8.96 1.47 -3.49
N ASP A 25 -9.68 1.17 -2.41
CA ASP A 25 -11.13 1.35 -2.27
C ASP A 25 -11.60 2.82 -2.37
N ARG A 26 -10.69 3.79 -2.24
CA ARG A 26 -10.96 5.22 -2.40
C ARG A 26 -10.41 5.81 -3.69
N GLY A 27 -10.02 4.96 -4.65
CA GLY A 27 -9.55 5.38 -5.97
C GLY A 27 -8.12 5.89 -6.04
N MET A 28 -7.34 5.76 -4.97
CA MET A 28 -5.93 6.14 -4.97
C MET A 28 -5.09 5.08 -5.67
N ASP A 29 -4.34 5.48 -6.69
CA ASP A 29 -3.48 4.58 -7.46
C ASP A 29 -2.05 4.61 -6.90
N TYR A 30 -1.65 3.55 -6.25
CA TYR A 30 -0.32 3.43 -5.64
C TYR A 30 0.83 3.45 -6.66
N ARG A 31 0.59 3.16 -7.92
CA ARG A 31 1.62 3.22 -8.97
C ARG A 31 2.16 4.62 -9.22
N LEU A 32 1.41 5.65 -8.82
CA LEU A 32 1.80 7.06 -8.99
C LEU A 32 2.77 7.56 -7.90
N PHE A 33 3.03 6.75 -6.88
CA PHE A 33 3.86 7.13 -5.75
C PHE A 33 5.25 6.49 -5.87
N LYS A 34 6.28 7.31 -5.64
CA LYS A 34 7.68 6.90 -5.77
C LYS A 34 8.48 7.32 -4.55
N ASP A 35 9.51 6.54 -4.22
CA ASP A 35 10.45 6.90 -3.17
C ASP A 35 11.39 8.04 -3.60
N GLY A 36 12.30 8.45 -2.70
CA GLY A 36 13.21 9.57 -2.93
C GLY A 36 14.22 9.37 -4.06
N VAL A 37 14.41 8.14 -4.55
CA VAL A 37 15.28 7.80 -5.67
C VAL A 37 14.53 7.46 -6.95
N GLY A 38 13.21 7.61 -6.94
CA GLY A 38 12.37 7.40 -8.11
C GLY A 38 11.88 5.97 -8.32
N ILE A 39 12.04 5.08 -7.35
CA ILE A 39 11.53 3.72 -7.40
C ILE A 39 10.06 3.70 -6.97
N PRO A 40 9.14 3.09 -7.74
CA PRO A 40 7.75 3.01 -7.35
C PRO A 40 7.57 2.34 -5.98
N CYS A 41 6.71 2.91 -5.15
CA CYS A 41 6.38 2.34 -3.84
C CYS A 41 5.69 0.98 -3.95
N CYS A 42 4.91 0.79 -5.01
CA CYS A 42 4.21 -0.45 -5.32
C CYS A 42 4.80 -1.06 -6.59
N SER A 43 5.92 -1.74 -6.49
CA SER A 43 6.53 -2.52 -7.58
C SER A 43 6.42 -4.02 -7.33
N LYS A 44 7.10 -4.52 -6.33
CA LYS A 44 7.03 -5.90 -5.83
C LYS A 44 6.37 -5.99 -4.46
N GLU A 45 6.21 -4.86 -3.81
CA GLU A 45 5.65 -4.71 -2.48
C GLU A 45 4.15 -4.39 -2.57
N ASP A 46 3.42 -4.77 -1.53
CA ASP A 46 2.03 -4.41 -1.37
C ASP A 46 1.91 -3.06 -0.67
N CYS A 47 0.98 -2.24 -1.15
CA CYS A 47 0.57 -1.03 -0.45
C CYS A 47 -0.80 -1.25 0.18
N ARG A 48 -0.98 -0.76 1.41
CA ARG A 48 -2.24 -0.86 2.12
C ARG A 48 -2.47 0.34 3.03
N PRO A 49 -3.74 0.74 3.21
CA PRO A 49 -4.05 1.86 4.11
C PRO A 49 -3.83 1.46 5.56
N ALA A 50 -3.41 2.43 6.36
CA ALA A 50 -3.39 2.33 7.81
C ALA A 50 -4.73 2.81 8.36
N GLU A 51 -5.23 2.14 9.40
CA GLU A 51 -6.44 2.54 10.12
C GLU A 51 -6.19 3.81 10.93
N LYS A 52 -4.99 3.94 11.48
CA LYS A 52 -4.50 5.10 12.24
C LYS A 52 -3.00 5.26 12.05
N PHE A 53 -2.51 6.47 12.26
CA PHE A 53 -1.07 6.72 12.30
C PHE A 53 -0.71 7.79 13.32
N VAL A 54 0.51 7.73 13.82
CA VAL A 54 1.08 8.70 14.75
C VAL A 54 2.52 8.99 14.34
N GLU A 55 2.84 10.26 14.14
CA GLU A 55 4.22 10.71 14.01
C GLU A 55 4.76 11.01 15.41
N THR A 56 5.86 10.38 15.79
CA THR A 56 6.43 10.50 17.12
C THR A 56 7.95 10.30 17.10
N GLN A 57 8.55 10.28 18.27
CA GLN A 57 9.98 9.99 18.43
C GLN A 57 10.15 8.78 19.36
N GLU A 58 11.09 7.92 19.00
CA GLU A 58 11.53 6.80 19.83
C GLU A 58 13.06 6.78 19.86
N ASN A 59 13.63 6.80 21.07
CA ASN A 59 15.08 6.79 21.27
C ASN A 59 15.81 7.92 20.48
N GLY A 60 15.20 9.11 20.42
CA GLY A 60 15.77 10.24 19.71
C GLY A 60 15.61 10.21 18.18
N ARG A 61 14.91 9.21 17.64
CA ARG A 61 14.66 9.08 16.20
C ARG A 61 13.20 9.38 15.88
N GLU A 62 12.98 10.07 14.79
CA GLU A 62 11.64 10.29 14.27
C GLU A 62 11.12 9.00 13.62
N VAL A 63 9.94 8.58 14.05
CA VAL A 63 9.27 7.37 13.56
C VAL A 63 7.80 7.67 13.25
N VAL A 64 7.23 6.83 12.41
CA VAL A 64 5.79 6.79 12.16
C VAL A 64 5.27 5.46 12.64
N ARG A 65 4.27 5.51 13.51
CA ARG A 65 3.55 4.32 13.95
C ARG A 65 2.26 4.20 13.15
N LEU A 66 2.04 3.03 12.60
CA LEU A 66 0.91 2.75 11.71
C LEU A 66 0.14 1.55 12.24
N LEU A 67 -1.19 1.68 12.30
CA LEU A 67 -2.07 0.57 12.63
C LEU A 67 -2.54 -0.08 11.32
N ILE A 68 -2.07 -1.29 11.05
CA ILE A 68 -2.33 -2.03 9.82
C ILE A 68 -2.84 -3.42 10.18
N ASP A 69 -4.03 -3.74 9.67
CA ASP A 69 -4.68 -5.03 9.93
C ASP A 69 -4.73 -5.37 11.43
N GLY A 70 -5.04 -4.37 12.25
CA GLY A 70 -5.15 -4.52 13.69
C GLY A 70 -3.82 -4.58 14.46
N LYS A 71 -2.69 -4.39 13.79
CA LYS A 71 -1.36 -4.43 14.40
C LYS A 71 -0.63 -3.10 14.22
N TRP A 72 -0.03 -2.61 15.29
CA TRP A 72 0.85 -1.46 15.24
C TRP A 72 2.23 -1.85 14.73
N ILE A 73 2.69 -1.14 13.72
CA ILE A 73 4.08 -1.22 13.26
C ILE A 73 4.75 0.14 13.45
N THR A 74 6.03 0.13 13.74
CA THR A 74 6.85 1.33 13.88
C THR A 74 7.87 1.37 12.75
N VAL A 75 7.88 2.48 12.01
CA VAL A 75 8.71 2.64 10.82
C VAL A 75 9.49 3.93 10.93
N SER A 76 10.76 3.90 10.55
CA SER A 76 11.60 5.10 10.48
C SER A 76 11.00 6.12 9.50
N ARG A 77 11.05 7.39 9.88
CA ARG A 77 10.56 8.49 9.04
C ARG A 77 11.32 8.63 7.71
N GLU A 78 12.50 8.04 7.60
CA GLU A 78 13.25 8.05 6.34
C GLU A 78 12.51 7.42 5.16
N PHE A 79 11.52 6.54 5.44
CA PHE A 79 10.68 5.92 4.41
C PHE A 79 9.49 6.78 3.98
N LEU A 80 9.29 7.93 4.64
CA LEU A 80 8.25 8.88 4.26
C LEU A 80 8.59 9.54 2.94
N ILE A 81 7.68 9.44 1.97
CA ILE A 81 7.85 10.11 0.68
C ILE A 81 7.27 11.52 0.70
N ALA A 82 7.72 12.36 -0.22
CA ALA A 82 7.26 13.74 -0.31
C ALA A 82 5.84 13.89 -0.88
N GLN A 83 5.40 12.94 -1.72
CA GLN A 83 4.07 12.96 -2.31
C GLN A 83 3.01 12.65 -1.24
N PRO A 84 2.01 13.52 -1.04
CA PRO A 84 0.95 13.26 -0.07
C PRO A 84 -0.06 12.24 -0.60
N ALA A 85 -0.66 11.48 0.31
CA ALA A 85 -1.79 10.62 -0.03
C ALA A 85 -2.99 11.48 -0.47
N THR A 86 -3.74 10.99 -1.43
CA THR A 86 -4.87 11.72 -2.03
C THR A 86 -6.23 11.30 -1.46
N ASP A 87 -6.27 10.26 -0.64
CA ASP A 87 -7.50 9.70 -0.07
C ASP A 87 -7.72 10.04 1.42
N GLY A 88 -6.88 10.89 2.00
CA GLY A 88 -6.98 11.32 3.39
C GLY A 88 -6.46 10.33 4.42
N ARG A 89 -5.91 9.20 3.99
CA ARG A 89 -5.37 8.17 4.88
C ARG A 89 -3.84 8.09 4.78
N ALA A 90 -3.22 7.54 5.82
CA ALA A 90 -1.84 7.09 5.74
C ALA A 90 -1.78 5.71 5.07
N HIS A 91 -0.66 5.40 4.42
CA HIS A 91 -0.44 4.13 3.74
C HIS A 91 0.96 3.61 4.02
N TRP A 92 1.07 2.31 4.08
CA TRP A 92 2.33 1.59 4.18
C TRP A 92 2.52 0.73 2.95
N CYS A 93 3.68 0.81 2.33
CA CYS A 93 4.07 -0.03 1.20
C CYS A 93 5.28 -0.84 1.60
N GLY A 94 5.19 -2.15 1.47
CA GLY A 94 6.26 -3.05 1.85
C GLY A 94 5.84 -4.50 1.83
N ILE A 95 6.68 -5.35 2.40
CA ILE A 95 6.43 -6.77 2.59
C ILE A 95 6.69 -7.15 4.04
N MET A 96 5.99 -8.17 4.53
CA MET A 96 6.26 -8.74 5.84
C MET A 96 7.29 -9.86 5.69
N LEU A 97 8.42 -9.69 6.35
CA LEU A 97 9.54 -10.62 6.31
C LEU A 97 9.57 -11.48 7.57
N GLN A 98 9.86 -12.77 7.40
CA GLN A 98 10.18 -13.65 8.52
C GLN A 98 11.69 -13.63 8.77
N THR A 99 12.07 -13.25 9.98
CA THR A 99 13.48 -13.14 10.37
C THR A 99 13.71 -13.73 11.76
N GLY A 100 14.93 -14.17 12.00
CA GLY A 100 15.35 -14.60 13.33
C GLY A 100 15.08 -16.06 13.67
N ASN A 101 15.46 -16.46 14.88
CA ASN A 101 15.26 -17.78 15.48
C ASN A 101 14.82 -17.60 16.96
N PRO A 102 13.53 -17.85 17.32
CA PRO A 102 12.45 -18.29 16.43
C PRO A 102 12.08 -17.24 15.38
N ARG A 103 11.46 -17.68 14.29
CA ARG A 103 11.03 -16.78 13.20
C ARG A 103 9.93 -15.86 13.67
N ILE A 104 10.14 -14.56 13.49
CA ILE A 104 9.15 -13.52 13.75
C ILE A 104 8.93 -12.70 12.47
N TRP A 105 7.71 -12.18 12.33
CA TRP A 105 7.37 -11.29 11.22
C TRP A 105 7.88 -9.88 11.52
N ARG A 106 8.62 -9.32 10.57
CA ARG A 106 9.07 -7.94 10.62
C ARG A 106 8.69 -7.22 9.33
N PRO A 107 8.29 -5.94 9.41
CA PRO A 107 7.99 -5.16 8.22
C PRO A 107 9.27 -4.85 7.44
N GLY A 108 9.27 -5.16 6.13
CA GLY A 108 10.24 -4.65 5.18
C GLY A 108 9.62 -3.48 4.44
N THR A 109 9.83 -2.27 4.92
CA THR A 109 9.16 -1.08 4.41
C THR A 109 9.85 -0.54 3.17
N ARG A 110 9.04 -0.17 2.16
CA ARG A 110 9.48 0.58 0.99
C ARG A 110 9.14 2.06 1.13
N CYS A 111 7.88 2.37 1.37
CA CYS A 111 7.39 3.74 1.47
C CYS A 111 6.34 3.87 2.57
N ILE A 112 6.29 5.06 3.17
CA ILE A 112 5.14 5.55 3.92
C ILE A 112 4.57 6.73 3.14
N ILE A 113 3.27 6.75 2.94
CA ILE A 113 2.54 7.82 2.29
C ILE A 113 1.58 8.42 3.32
N LEU A 114 1.77 9.67 3.69
CA LEU A 114 0.91 10.35 4.66
C LEU A 114 -0.05 11.30 3.97
N PRO A 115 -1.21 11.57 4.57
CA PRO A 115 -2.10 12.62 4.05
C PRO A 115 -1.45 13.99 4.17
N PRO A 116 -1.91 15.00 3.40
CA PRO A 116 -1.39 16.36 3.53
C PRO A 116 -1.54 16.86 4.97
N ARG A 117 -0.51 17.57 5.45
CA ARG A 117 -0.60 18.25 6.74
C ARG A 117 -1.57 19.41 6.62
N VAL A 118 -2.50 19.48 7.55
CA VAL A 118 -3.37 20.65 7.71
C VAL A 118 -2.63 21.64 8.57
N LEU A 119 -2.32 22.78 7.97
CA LEU A 119 -1.72 23.91 8.69
C LEU A 119 -2.78 24.76 9.35
#